data_bdb97c7f288fb098f43c65d8f22aa958
#
_entry.id   bdb97c7f288fb098f43c65d8f22aa958
#
_cell.length_a   1.000
_cell.length_b   1.000
_cell.length_c   1.000
_cell.angle_alpha   90.00
_cell.angle_beta   90.00
_cell.angle_gamma   90.00
#
_symmetry.space_group_name_H-M   'P 1'
#
loop_
_entity.id
_entity.type
_entity.pdbx_description
1 polymer ?
#
loop_
_entity_poly.entity_id
_entity_poly.type
_entity_poly.pdbx_seq_one_letter_code
_entity_poly.pdbx_strand_id
1 'polypeptide(L)'
;MANESTDVSKLLERITIDPDICHGKPCIRGLRYPVNMILELLSGGMTNEEILADYNDLEAEDILAALAFAARLTQVKRVQAAL
;
A
#
# COMPACT_ATOMS: atom_id res chain seq x y z
N MET A 1 4.06 -0.38 -24.22
CA MET A 1 4.81 0.22 -23.94
C MET A 1 5.16 0.27 -22.57
N ALA A 2 6.13 0.40 -22.31
CA ALA A 2 6.57 0.30 -21.07
C ALA A 2 5.92 1.25 -20.19
N ASN A 3 5.75 0.92 -19.02
CA ASN A 3 5.19 1.70 -18.14
C ASN A 3 6.18 2.24 -17.28
N GLU A 4 6.95 3.10 -17.71
CA GLU A 4 8.01 3.62 -16.97
C GLU A 4 7.54 4.31 -15.76
N SER A 5 6.34 4.76 -15.73
CA SER A 5 5.85 5.50 -14.58
C SER A 5 5.50 4.60 -13.42
N THR A 6 5.48 3.28 -13.62
CA THR A 6 5.09 2.38 -12.56
C THR A 6 6.25 1.48 -12.18
N ASP A 7 7.21 2.05 -11.52
CA ASP A 7 8.35 1.30 -11.04
C ASP A 7 8.03 0.80 -9.65
N VAL A 8 7.78 -0.49 -9.52
CA VAL A 8 7.37 -1.07 -8.25
C VAL A 8 8.43 -0.88 -7.18
N SER A 9 9.69 -0.92 -7.54
CA SER A 9 10.74 -0.70 -6.55
C SER A 9 10.64 0.67 -5.93
N LYS A 10 10.34 1.68 -6.74
CA LYS A 10 10.19 3.02 -6.22
C LYS A 10 8.93 3.16 -5.40
N LEU A 11 7.87 2.48 -5.78
CA LEU A 11 6.65 2.50 -4.98
C LEU A 11 6.91 1.93 -3.60
N LEU A 12 7.66 0.84 -3.53
CA LEU A 12 7.92 0.21 -2.24
C LEU A 12 8.76 1.08 -1.32
N GLU A 13 9.51 2.03 -1.87
CA GLU A 13 10.28 2.95 -1.04
C GLU A 13 9.37 3.87 -0.24
N ARG A 14 8.11 3.98 -0.60
CA ARG A 14 7.16 4.79 0.16
C ARG A 14 6.66 4.08 1.41
N ILE A 15 7.00 2.82 1.59
CA ILE A 15 6.55 2.07 2.75
C ILE A 15 7.65 2.11 3.80
N THR A 16 7.31 2.57 4.99
CA THR A 16 8.28 2.70 6.08
C THR A 16 7.83 1.88 7.27
N ILE A 17 8.79 1.38 8.03
CA ILE A 17 8.51 0.64 9.24
C ILE A 17 9.34 1.26 10.33
N ASP A 18 8.66 1.85 11.30
CA ASP A 18 9.33 2.56 12.39
C ASP A 18 8.68 2.08 13.68
N PRO A 19 9.45 1.55 14.62
CA PRO A 19 8.86 1.03 15.86
C PRO A 19 8.06 2.07 16.64
N ASP A 20 8.34 3.34 16.40
CA ASP A 20 7.66 4.40 17.12
C ASP A 20 6.42 4.89 16.40
N ILE A 21 6.12 4.36 15.24
CA ILE A 21 4.96 4.78 14.48
C ILE A 21 4.06 3.58 14.25
N CYS A 22 2.83 3.66 14.72
CA CYS A 22 1.83 2.61 14.56
C CYS A 22 2.37 1.26 15.01
N HIS A 23 3.11 1.25 16.09
CA HIS A 23 3.65 0.03 16.70
C HIS A 23 4.48 -0.80 15.72
N GLY A 24 5.18 -0.13 14.82
CA GLY A 24 6.05 -0.85 13.90
C GLY A 24 5.35 -1.46 12.72
N LYS A 25 4.08 -1.14 12.49
CA LYS A 25 3.39 -1.62 11.31
C LYS A 25 3.89 -0.89 10.08
N PRO A 26 3.86 -1.52 8.91
CA PRO A 26 4.19 -0.80 7.68
C PRO A 26 3.24 0.37 7.46
N CYS A 27 3.80 1.52 7.22
CA CYS A 27 3.03 2.75 7.04
C CYS A 27 3.50 3.49 5.81
N ILE A 28 2.74 4.50 5.40
CA ILE A 28 3.07 5.30 4.23
C ILE A 28 3.97 6.46 4.64
N ARG A 29 5.18 6.48 4.11
CA ARG A 29 6.13 7.63 4.19
C ARG A 29 6.28 8.21 5.59
N GLY A 30 6.34 7.36 6.61
CA GLY A 30 6.49 7.82 7.98
C GLY A 30 5.25 8.48 8.55
N LEU A 31 4.15 8.48 7.82
CA LEU A 31 2.89 9.01 8.32
C LEU A 31 2.21 7.93 9.15
N ARG A 32 1.16 8.33 9.84
CA ARG A 32 0.47 7.37 10.69
C ARG A 32 -0.68 6.73 9.95
N TYR A 33 -0.43 6.33 8.72
CA TYR A 33 -1.40 5.63 7.90
C TYR A 33 -0.86 4.24 7.61
N PRO A 34 -1.26 3.23 8.37
CA PRO A 34 -0.79 1.87 8.10
C PRO A 34 -1.26 1.39 6.74
N VAL A 35 -0.45 0.59 6.10
CA VAL A 35 -0.81 0.05 4.79
C VAL A 35 -2.13 -0.70 4.86
N ASN A 36 -2.35 -1.48 5.91
CA ASN A 36 -3.59 -2.25 5.99
C ASN A 36 -4.82 -1.35 6.06
N MET A 37 -4.69 -0.13 6.61
CA MET A 37 -5.81 0.79 6.63
C MET A 37 -6.24 1.14 5.20
N ILE A 38 -5.27 1.45 4.34
CA ILE A 38 -5.57 1.80 2.96
C ILE A 38 -6.20 0.62 2.25
N LEU A 39 -5.67 -0.57 2.48
CA LEU A 39 -6.21 -1.77 1.84
C LEU A 39 -7.65 -2.03 2.31
N GLU A 40 -7.93 -1.78 3.58
CA GLU A 40 -9.28 -1.98 4.09
C GLU A 40 -10.25 -0.98 3.50
N LEU A 41 -9.83 0.26 3.32
CA LEU A 41 -10.69 1.26 2.70
C LEU A 41 -11.02 0.86 1.26
N LEU A 42 -10.03 0.39 0.53
CA LEU A 42 -10.24 -0.07 -0.84
C LEU A 42 -11.16 -1.28 -0.86
N SER A 43 -10.95 -2.21 0.07
CA SER A 43 -11.76 -3.43 0.09
C SER A 43 -13.21 -3.12 0.46
N GLY A 44 -13.41 -2.03 1.15
CA GLY A 44 -14.77 -1.59 1.50
C GLY A 44 -15.46 -0.81 0.40
N GLY A 45 -14.77 -0.61 -0.72
CA GLY A 45 -15.39 0.03 -1.88
C GLY A 45 -15.06 1.49 -2.09
N MET A 46 -14.20 2.09 -1.25
CA MET A 46 -13.82 3.46 -1.49
C MET A 46 -12.98 3.56 -2.76
N THR A 47 -13.25 4.59 -3.53
CA THR A 47 -12.42 4.84 -4.72
C THR A 47 -11.15 5.56 -4.29
N ASN A 48 -10.17 5.56 -5.18
CA ASN A 48 -8.94 6.29 -4.92
C ASN A 48 -9.21 7.76 -4.68
N GLU A 49 -10.12 8.33 -5.46
CA GLU A 49 -10.45 9.74 -5.30
C GLU A 49 -11.05 10.03 -3.93
N GLU A 50 -11.88 9.12 -3.44
CA GLU A 50 -12.49 9.31 -2.13
C GLU A 50 -11.44 9.23 -1.03
N ILE A 51 -10.52 8.29 -1.14
CA ILE A 51 -9.46 8.16 -0.15
C ILE A 51 -8.61 9.41 -0.14
N LEU A 52 -8.22 9.90 -1.31
CA LEU A 52 -7.36 11.08 -1.38
C LEU A 52 -8.08 12.33 -0.89
N ALA A 53 -9.39 12.38 -1.05
CA ALA A 53 -10.15 13.51 -0.55
C ALA A 53 -10.24 13.49 0.97
N ASP A 54 -10.35 12.31 1.57
CA ASP A 54 -10.47 12.20 3.01
C ASP A 54 -9.13 12.30 3.73
N TYR A 55 -8.05 11.90 3.07
CA TYR A 55 -6.73 11.89 3.69
C TYR A 55 -5.78 12.70 2.82
N ASN A 56 -5.79 14.01 3.03
CA ASN A 56 -5.06 14.94 2.18
C ASN A 56 -3.58 14.74 2.14
N ASP A 57 -3.01 14.08 3.14
CA ASP A 57 -1.58 13.83 3.18
C ASP A 57 -1.17 12.73 2.22
N LEU A 58 -2.12 11.97 1.70
CA LEU A 58 -1.80 10.88 0.81
C LEU A 58 -1.70 11.34 -0.63
N GLU A 59 -0.87 10.67 -1.38
CA GLU A 59 -0.72 10.91 -2.81
C GLU A 59 -1.19 9.67 -3.56
N ALA A 60 -1.52 9.83 -4.82
CA ALA A 60 -2.01 8.70 -5.62
C ALA A 60 -1.02 7.54 -5.60
N GLU A 61 0.28 7.85 -5.66
CA GLU A 61 1.29 6.80 -5.64
C GLU A 61 1.34 6.05 -4.31
N ASP A 62 0.84 6.67 -3.24
CA ASP A 62 0.81 5.97 -1.95
C ASP A 62 -0.18 4.82 -1.99
N ILE A 63 -1.28 4.99 -2.71
CA ILE A 63 -2.25 3.91 -2.85
C ILE A 63 -1.64 2.79 -3.68
N LEU A 64 -0.93 3.14 -4.75
CA LEU A 64 -0.24 2.13 -5.54
C LEU A 64 0.82 1.42 -4.71
N ALA A 65 1.50 2.16 -3.83
CA ALA A 65 2.52 1.56 -2.98
C ALA A 65 1.90 0.54 -2.02
N ALA A 66 0.74 0.87 -1.47
CA ALA A 66 0.05 -0.05 -0.57
C ALA A 66 -0.31 -1.34 -1.31
N LEU A 67 -0.81 -1.20 -2.53
CA LEU A 67 -1.17 -2.38 -3.32
C LEU A 67 0.06 -3.20 -3.70
N ALA A 68 1.16 -2.52 -4.06
CA ALA A 68 2.40 -3.21 -4.41
C ALA A 68 2.96 -3.98 -3.21
N PHE A 69 2.87 -3.37 -2.04
CA PHE A 69 3.35 -4.02 -0.82
C PHE A 69 2.52 -5.27 -0.52
N ALA A 70 1.20 -5.15 -0.66
CA ALA A 70 0.32 -6.29 -0.43
C ALA A 70 0.59 -7.40 -1.44
N ALA A 71 0.81 -7.03 -2.69
CA ALA A 71 1.12 -8.01 -3.71
C ALA A 71 2.40 -8.77 -3.38
N ARG A 72 3.41 -8.04 -2.88
CA ARG A 72 4.67 -8.66 -2.55
C ARG A 72 4.50 -9.63 -1.39
N LEU A 73 3.71 -9.25 -0.39
CA LEU A 73 3.50 -10.12 0.76
C LEU A 73 2.69 -11.35 0.43
N THR A 74 1.85 -11.27 -0.58
CA THR A 74 1.01 -12.41 -0.94
C THR A 74 1.58 -13.22 -2.09
N GLN A 75 2.80 -12.88 -2.52
CA GLN A 75 3.45 -13.60 -3.60
C GLN A 75 3.91 -14.95 -3.09
N VAL A 76 3.41 -16.04 -3.69
CA VAL A 76 3.81 -17.36 -3.28
C VAL A 76 4.24 -18.12 -4.50
N LYS A 77 5.20 -19.01 -4.34
CA LYS A 77 5.70 -19.78 -5.44
C LYS A 77 4.72 -20.82 -5.87
N ARG A 78 3.95 -21.35 -4.97
CA ARG A 78 3.05 -22.39 -5.32
C ARG A 78 1.84 -22.28 -4.44
N VAL A 79 0.69 -22.25 -5.02
CA VAL A 79 -0.53 -22.20 -4.29
C VAL A 79 -1.02 -23.61 -4.04
N GLN A 80 -1.16 -23.98 -2.80
CA GLN A 80 -1.66 -25.26 -2.47
C GLN A 80 -3.13 -25.16 -2.51
N ALA A 81 -3.70 -25.75 -3.47
CA ALA A 81 -5.11 -25.64 -3.63
C ALA A 81 -5.80 -26.63 -2.77
N ALA A 82 -5.64 -26.52 -1.57
CA ALA A 82 -6.28 -27.41 -0.69
C ALA A 82 -7.69 -27.03 -0.47
N LEU A 83 -8.19 -26.31 -1.30
CA LEU A 83 -9.52 -25.83 -1.13
C LEU A 83 -10.58 -26.86 -1.47
#